data_8d23112e0d86f2e770f56b76298ddaaf
#
_entry.id   8d23112e0d86f2e770f56b76298ddaaf
#
_cell.length_a   1.000
_cell.length_b   1.000
_cell.length_c   1.000
_cell.angle_alpha   90.00
_cell.angle_beta   90.00
_cell.angle_gamma   90.00
#
_symmetry.space_group_name_H-M   'P 1'
#
loop_
_entity.id
_entity.type
_entity.pdbx_description
1 polymer ?
#
loop_
_entity_poly.entity_id
_entity_poly.type
_entity_poly.pdbx_seq_one_letter_code
_entity_poly.pdbx_strand_id
1 'polypeptide(L)'
;PDDYVEPMPKKQFQRICKSFKSQGGIIQMSDATDEYLSSKHAEAITYDSKTILLKQNPSRASVFEEFIHTHQYKTGENDGSYESRLKCEIAAQKKLIKYSKAYKLTDKEITQTQRALEAYENELKEYYKNGGA
;
A
#
# COMPACT_ATOMS: atom_id res chain seq x y z
N PRO A 1 19.52 -5.51 -9.38
CA PRO A 1 19.16 -4.13 -9.57
C PRO A 1 18.77 -3.44 -8.27
N ASP A 2 18.93 -2.14 -8.24
CA ASP A 2 18.68 -1.35 -7.03
C ASP A 2 17.20 -1.34 -6.62
N ASP A 3 16.31 -1.72 -7.53
CA ASP A 3 14.88 -1.72 -7.26
C ASP A 3 14.37 -3.02 -6.63
N TYR A 4 15.22 -4.04 -6.56
CA TYR A 4 14.79 -5.32 -6.02
C TYR A 4 14.48 -5.21 -4.53
N VAL A 5 13.30 -5.68 -4.15
CA VAL A 5 12.88 -5.76 -2.76
C VAL A 5 12.51 -7.21 -2.45
N GLU A 6 13.00 -7.68 -1.30
CA GLU A 6 12.76 -9.03 -0.83
C GLU A 6 11.27 -9.30 -0.66
N PRO A 7 10.74 -10.42 -1.20
CA PRO A 7 9.33 -10.76 -1.00
C PRO A 7 9.04 -11.13 0.44
N MET A 8 7.79 -10.91 0.86
CA MET A 8 7.32 -11.38 2.16
C MET A 8 7.47 -12.91 2.22
N PRO A 9 7.95 -13.48 3.34
CA PRO A 9 8.01 -14.93 3.49
C PRO A 9 6.64 -15.58 3.30
N LYS A 10 6.61 -16.71 2.61
CA LYS A 10 5.35 -17.39 2.26
C LYS A 10 4.47 -17.71 3.45
N LYS A 11 5.05 -18.18 4.55
CA LYS A 11 4.27 -18.52 5.75
C LYS A 11 3.61 -17.30 6.37
N GLN A 12 4.33 -16.19 6.42
CA GLN A 12 3.78 -14.92 6.92
C GLN A 12 2.63 -14.45 6.02
N PHE A 13 2.87 -14.48 4.71
CA PHE A 13 1.87 -14.09 3.72
C PHE A 13 0.60 -14.94 3.82
N GLN A 14 0.76 -16.26 3.93
CA GLN A 14 -0.37 -17.17 4.05
C GLN A 14 -1.21 -16.89 5.29
N ARG A 15 -0.57 -16.61 6.44
CA ARG A 15 -1.28 -16.29 7.68
C ARG A 15 -2.09 -15.00 7.55
N ILE A 16 -1.48 -13.97 6.99
CA ILE A 16 -2.11 -12.66 6.80
C ILE A 16 -3.28 -12.78 5.83
N CYS A 17 -3.08 -13.48 4.71
CA CYS A 17 -4.15 -13.69 3.72
C CYS A 17 -5.31 -14.48 4.30
N LYS A 18 -5.02 -15.53 5.07
CA LYS A 18 -6.06 -16.35 5.70
C LYS A 18 -6.91 -15.48 6.65
N SER A 19 -6.27 -14.65 7.46
CA SER A 19 -6.97 -13.74 8.37
C SER A 19 -7.84 -12.75 7.60
N PHE A 20 -7.33 -12.16 6.56
CA PHE A 20 -8.08 -11.20 5.73
C PHE A 20 -9.28 -11.87 5.07
N LYS A 21 -9.08 -13.04 4.46
CA LYS A 21 -10.14 -13.80 3.79
C LYS A 21 -11.22 -14.25 4.80
N SER A 22 -10.84 -14.60 6.01
CA SER A 22 -11.79 -15.01 7.04
C SER A 22 -12.74 -13.87 7.46
N GLN A 23 -12.33 -12.63 7.21
CA GLN A 23 -13.12 -11.43 7.46
C GLN A 23 -13.87 -10.96 6.22
N GLY A 24 -13.95 -11.78 5.19
CA GLY A 24 -14.64 -11.45 3.95
C GLY A 24 -13.76 -10.76 2.91
N GLY A 25 -12.45 -10.69 3.13
CA GLY A 25 -11.52 -10.08 2.19
C GLY A 25 -11.28 -10.92 0.94
N ILE A 26 -10.96 -10.24 -0.14
CA ILE A 26 -10.65 -10.84 -1.44
C ILE A 26 -9.25 -10.37 -1.86
N ILE A 27 -8.38 -11.32 -2.19
CA ILE A 27 -7.05 -11.01 -2.71
C ILE A 27 -6.97 -11.60 -4.12
N GLN A 28 -6.71 -10.73 -5.10
CA GLN A 28 -6.53 -11.15 -6.49
C GLN A 28 -5.05 -11.18 -6.82
N MET A 29 -4.57 -12.35 -7.21
CA MET A 29 -3.18 -12.58 -7.61
C MET A 29 -3.20 -13.59 -8.76
N SER A 30 -2.61 -13.23 -9.89
CA SER A 30 -2.51 -14.08 -11.07
C SER A 30 -1.60 -13.38 -12.08
N ASP A 31 -1.26 -14.09 -13.15
CA ASP A 31 -0.52 -13.48 -14.25
C ASP A 31 -1.29 -12.32 -14.86
N ALA A 32 -2.61 -12.45 -15.00
CA ALA A 32 -3.47 -11.38 -15.52
C ALA A 32 -3.48 -10.17 -14.58
N THR A 33 -3.50 -10.40 -13.26
CA THR A 33 -3.41 -9.31 -12.27
C THR A 33 -2.06 -8.61 -12.37
N ASP A 34 -0.97 -9.35 -12.51
CA ASP A 34 0.37 -8.79 -12.70
C ASP A 34 0.43 -7.88 -13.93
N GLU A 35 -0.15 -8.32 -15.05
CA GLU A 35 -0.20 -7.51 -16.27
C GLU A 35 -1.01 -6.23 -16.07
N TYR A 36 -2.16 -6.33 -15.40
CA TYR A 36 -2.99 -5.17 -15.11
C TYR A 36 -2.24 -4.16 -14.24
N LEU A 37 -1.62 -4.62 -13.15
CA LEU A 37 -0.86 -3.76 -12.24
C LEU A 37 0.33 -3.11 -12.96
N SER A 38 1.03 -3.86 -13.80
CA SER A 38 2.14 -3.31 -14.59
C SER A 38 1.67 -2.21 -15.53
N SER A 39 0.48 -2.37 -16.14
CA SER A 39 -0.10 -1.34 -17.02
C SER A 39 -0.40 -0.04 -16.25
N LYS A 40 -0.61 -0.11 -14.95
CA LYS A 40 -0.84 1.04 -14.07
C LYS A 40 0.42 1.51 -13.36
N HIS A 41 1.56 0.91 -13.64
CA HIS A 41 2.83 1.18 -12.95
C HIS A 41 2.71 0.99 -11.43
N ALA A 42 1.92 -0.01 -11.00
CA ALA A 42 1.65 -0.29 -9.60
C ALA A 42 2.12 -1.68 -9.21
N GLU A 43 2.55 -1.85 -7.98
CA GLU A 43 2.86 -3.16 -7.40
C GLU A 43 1.64 -3.78 -6.74
N ALA A 44 0.69 -2.96 -6.33
CA ALA A 44 -0.53 -3.38 -5.67
C ALA A 44 -1.57 -2.27 -5.74
N ILE A 45 -2.84 -2.65 -5.64
CA ILE A 45 -3.95 -1.69 -5.59
C ILE A 45 -4.98 -2.19 -4.58
N THR A 46 -5.38 -1.32 -3.66
CA THR A 46 -6.55 -1.56 -2.83
C THR A 46 -7.75 -1.00 -3.56
N TYR A 47 -8.64 -1.88 -3.97
CA TYR A 47 -9.82 -1.48 -4.76
C TYR A 47 -10.91 -0.90 -3.88
N ASP A 48 -11.17 -1.52 -2.72
CA ASP A 48 -12.14 -1.06 -1.75
C ASP A 48 -11.79 -1.65 -0.37
N SER A 49 -12.72 -1.59 0.61
CA SER A 49 -12.46 -2.10 1.95
C SER A 49 -12.25 -3.62 2.02
N LYS A 50 -12.52 -4.34 0.94
CA LYS A 50 -12.51 -5.81 0.93
C LYS A 50 -11.59 -6.41 -0.13
N THR A 51 -11.21 -5.67 -1.16
CA THR A 51 -10.53 -6.23 -2.33
C THR A 51 -9.16 -5.61 -2.54
N ILE A 52 -8.15 -6.45 -2.58
CA ILE A 52 -6.76 -6.07 -2.84
C ILE A 52 -6.26 -6.82 -4.07
N LEU A 53 -5.60 -6.11 -4.96
CA LEU A 53 -4.86 -6.68 -6.08
C LEU A 53 -3.37 -6.61 -5.73
N LEU A 54 -2.67 -7.74 -5.82
CA LEU A 54 -1.24 -7.82 -5.52
C LEU A 54 -0.50 -8.49 -6.66
N LYS A 55 0.69 -8.00 -6.98
CA LYS A 55 1.61 -8.77 -7.81
C LYS A 55 2.05 -10.01 -7.06
N GLN A 56 2.38 -11.05 -7.79
CA GLN A 56 2.90 -12.28 -7.21
C GLN A 56 4.23 -12.00 -6.51
N ASN A 57 4.50 -12.68 -5.41
CA ASN A 57 5.68 -12.48 -4.56
C ASN A 57 5.82 -11.03 -4.03
N PRO A 58 4.77 -10.48 -3.37
CA PRO A 58 4.81 -9.10 -2.91
C PRO A 58 5.77 -8.89 -1.74
N SER A 59 6.30 -7.69 -1.63
CA SER A 59 7.14 -7.30 -0.50
C SER A 59 6.29 -7.10 0.76
N ARG A 60 6.95 -7.13 1.92
CA ARG A 60 6.27 -6.82 3.19
C ARG A 60 5.62 -5.45 3.17
N ALA A 61 6.35 -4.44 2.69
CA ALA A 61 5.82 -3.08 2.62
C ALA A 61 4.56 -3.00 1.75
N SER A 62 4.56 -3.65 0.58
CA SER A 62 3.39 -3.66 -0.30
C SER A 62 2.17 -4.29 0.37
N VAL A 63 2.36 -5.43 1.03
CA VAL A 63 1.26 -6.14 1.69
C VAL A 63 0.67 -5.29 2.81
N PHE A 64 1.51 -4.79 3.71
CA PHE A 64 1.03 -4.00 4.85
C PHE A 64 0.40 -2.68 4.41
N GLU A 65 0.95 -2.04 3.38
CA GLU A 65 0.38 -0.81 2.84
C GLU A 65 -1.05 -1.02 2.35
N GLU A 66 -1.30 -2.10 1.61
CA GLU A 66 -2.64 -2.37 1.09
C GLU A 66 -3.63 -2.70 2.22
N PHE A 67 -3.20 -3.38 3.27
CA PHE A 67 -4.07 -3.60 4.43
C PHE A 67 -4.39 -2.29 5.16
N ILE A 68 -3.44 -1.38 5.24
CA ILE A 68 -3.70 -0.05 5.79
C ILE A 68 -4.77 0.66 4.95
N HIS A 69 -4.65 0.59 3.62
CA HIS A 69 -5.62 1.21 2.71
C HIS A 69 -7.02 0.60 2.83
N THR A 70 -7.13 -0.73 3.00
CA THR A 70 -8.45 -1.33 3.22
C THR A 70 -9.12 -0.79 4.48
N HIS A 71 -8.34 -0.60 5.54
CA HIS A 71 -8.85 -0.02 6.78
C HIS A 71 -9.31 1.43 6.57
N GLN A 72 -8.56 2.21 5.80
CA GLN A 72 -8.92 3.59 5.49
C GLN A 72 -10.25 3.68 4.71
N TYR A 73 -10.49 2.77 3.79
CA TYR A 73 -11.79 2.68 3.11
C TYR A 73 -12.89 2.30 4.09
N LYS A 74 -12.63 1.33 4.98
CA LYS A 74 -13.62 0.83 5.93
C LYS A 74 -14.04 1.92 6.93
N THR A 75 -13.12 2.78 7.36
CA THR A 75 -13.39 3.85 8.34
C THR A 75 -13.90 5.14 7.71
N GLY A 76 -13.88 5.22 6.37
CA GLY A 76 -14.28 6.44 5.67
C GLY A 76 -13.20 7.51 5.60
N GLU A 77 -11.98 7.23 6.04
CA GLU A 77 -10.85 8.16 5.90
C GLU A 77 -10.60 8.51 4.43
N ASN A 78 -10.76 7.53 3.54
CA ASN A 78 -10.70 7.75 2.11
C ASN A 78 -12.12 7.95 1.59
N ASP A 79 -12.46 9.18 1.24
CA ASP A 79 -13.79 9.54 0.70
C ASP A 79 -13.81 9.61 -0.83
N GLY A 80 -12.71 9.24 -1.48
CA GLY A 80 -12.56 9.25 -2.92
C GLY A 80 -12.08 10.58 -3.50
N SER A 81 -12.01 11.64 -2.70
CA SER A 81 -11.48 12.92 -3.17
C SER A 81 -9.96 12.84 -3.32
N TYR A 82 -9.41 13.71 -4.16
CA TYR A 82 -7.97 13.79 -4.38
C TYR A 82 -7.23 14.12 -3.08
N GLU A 83 -7.75 15.08 -2.32
CA GLU A 83 -7.14 15.49 -1.04
C GLU A 83 -7.14 14.34 -0.04
N SER A 84 -8.26 13.63 0.12
CA SER A 84 -8.32 12.51 1.08
C SER A 84 -7.42 11.37 0.66
N ARG A 85 -7.28 11.11 -0.64
CA ARG A 85 -6.37 10.08 -1.16
C ARG A 85 -4.93 10.41 -0.81
N LEU A 86 -4.50 11.66 -1.00
CA LEU A 86 -3.14 12.07 -0.62
C LEU A 86 -2.92 11.97 0.88
N LYS A 87 -3.88 12.39 1.68
CA LYS A 87 -3.79 12.26 3.14
C LYS A 87 -3.72 10.80 3.58
N CYS A 88 -4.45 9.91 2.92
CA CYS A 88 -4.40 8.48 3.20
C CYS A 88 -3.06 7.87 2.83
N GLU A 89 -2.47 8.28 1.70
CA GLU A 89 -1.13 7.84 1.32
C GLU A 89 -0.09 8.28 2.35
N ILE A 90 -0.16 9.54 2.78
CA ILE A 90 0.75 10.08 3.79
C ILE A 90 0.61 9.30 5.10
N ALA A 91 -0.62 9.08 5.55
CA ALA A 91 -0.89 8.33 6.78
C ALA A 91 -0.37 6.89 6.67
N ALA A 92 -0.54 6.25 5.52
CA ALA A 92 -0.06 4.88 5.29
C ALA A 92 1.47 4.80 5.36
N GLN A 93 2.17 5.72 4.70
CA GLN A 93 3.63 5.74 4.73
C GLN A 93 4.16 6.01 6.14
N LYS A 94 3.56 6.93 6.87
CA LYS A 94 3.93 7.21 8.27
C LYS A 94 3.74 5.97 9.15
N LYS A 95 2.66 5.24 8.94
CA LYS A 95 2.37 4.03 9.70
C LYS A 95 3.37 2.92 9.40
N LEU A 96 3.75 2.74 8.13
CA LEU A 96 4.77 1.78 7.75
C LEU A 96 6.11 2.09 8.44
N ILE A 97 6.50 3.35 8.49
CA ILE A 97 7.74 3.77 9.15
C ILE A 97 7.65 3.54 10.66
N LYS A 98 6.54 3.97 11.27
CA LYS A 98 6.33 3.84 12.71
C LYS A 98 6.39 2.39 13.17
N TYR A 99 5.79 1.49 12.42
CA TYR A 99 5.72 0.06 12.75
C TYR A 99 6.70 -0.80 11.95
N SER A 100 7.71 -0.17 11.35
CA SER A 100 8.66 -0.87 10.48
C SER A 100 9.31 -2.07 11.16
N LYS A 101 9.61 -1.97 12.45
CA LYS A 101 10.19 -3.06 13.22
C LYS A 101 9.23 -4.23 13.39
N ALA A 102 7.99 -3.94 13.78
CA ALA A 102 6.94 -4.95 13.95
C ALA A 102 6.61 -5.63 12.62
N TYR A 103 6.60 -4.87 11.54
CA TYR A 103 6.35 -5.39 10.18
C TYR A 103 7.58 -6.07 9.58
N LYS A 104 8.72 -5.97 10.24
CA LYS A 104 10.00 -6.52 9.77
C LYS A 104 10.42 -5.99 8.41
N LEU A 105 10.20 -4.69 8.18
CA LEU A 105 10.61 -4.06 6.94
C LEU A 105 12.13 -4.01 6.85
N THR A 106 12.66 -4.25 5.66
CA THR A 106 14.09 -4.10 5.40
C THR A 106 14.48 -2.63 5.37
N ASP A 107 15.77 -2.34 5.53
CA ASP A 107 16.28 -0.96 5.45
C ASP A 107 15.92 -0.34 4.10
N LYS A 108 15.97 -1.13 3.03
CA LYS A 108 15.60 -0.68 1.69
C LYS A 108 14.13 -0.29 1.62
N GLU A 109 13.25 -1.09 2.19
CA GLU A 109 11.81 -0.78 2.24
C GLU A 109 11.55 0.49 3.06
N ILE A 110 12.24 0.66 4.18
CA ILE A 110 12.12 1.88 5.00
C ILE A 110 12.55 3.11 4.20
N THR A 111 13.68 3.03 3.50
CA THR A 111 14.18 4.14 2.67
C THR A 111 13.21 4.49 1.56
N GLN A 112 12.68 3.48 0.87
CA GLN A 112 11.68 3.70 -0.18
C GLN A 112 10.41 4.34 0.38
N THR A 113 9.98 3.90 1.57
CA THR A 113 8.79 4.44 2.24
C THR A 113 9.00 5.90 2.64
N GLN A 114 10.19 6.25 3.14
CA GLN A 114 10.52 7.64 3.47
C GLN A 114 10.49 8.54 2.23
N ARG A 115 11.01 8.05 1.10
CA ARG A 115 10.96 8.79 -0.17
C ARG A 115 9.53 8.98 -0.67
N ALA A 116 8.71 7.93 -0.55
CA ALA A 116 7.30 8.01 -0.94
C ALA A 116 6.55 9.02 -0.06
N LEU A 117 6.79 8.99 1.25
CA LEU A 117 6.19 9.95 2.18
C LEU A 117 6.53 11.39 1.78
N GLU A 118 7.80 11.67 1.51
CA GLU A 118 8.23 13.01 1.09
C GLU A 118 7.55 13.43 -0.21
N ALA A 119 7.46 12.53 -1.19
CA ALA A 119 6.81 12.82 -2.47
C ALA A 119 5.32 13.14 -2.28
N TYR A 120 4.60 12.37 -1.47
CA TYR A 120 3.18 12.63 -1.21
C TYR A 120 2.97 13.94 -0.43
N GLU A 121 3.84 14.23 0.54
CA GLU A 121 3.76 15.49 1.28
C GLU A 121 3.99 16.70 0.37
N ASN A 122 4.94 16.60 -0.56
CA ASN A 122 5.20 17.66 -1.54
C ASN A 122 4.01 17.81 -2.49
N GLU A 123 3.40 16.71 -2.92
CA GLU A 123 2.23 16.74 -3.78
C GLU A 123 1.05 17.42 -3.09
N LEU A 124 0.83 17.14 -1.81
CA LEU A 124 -0.22 17.78 -1.03
C LEU A 124 0.03 19.28 -0.86
N LYS A 125 1.28 19.69 -0.62
CA LYS A 125 1.65 21.11 -0.55
C LYS A 125 1.34 21.83 -1.87
N GLU A 126 1.69 21.22 -3.00
CA GLU A 126 1.39 21.78 -4.32
C GLU A 126 -0.11 21.89 -4.55
N TYR A 127 -0.86 20.89 -4.12
CA TYR A 127 -2.33 20.91 -4.22
C TYR A 127 -2.91 22.11 -3.48
N TYR A 128 -2.48 22.34 -2.24
CA TYR A 128 -2.96 23.48 -1.45
C TYR A 128 -2.48 24.82 -2.02
N LYS A 129 -1.26 24.88 -2.52
CA LYS A 129 -0.72 26.08 -3.16
C LYS A 129 -1.54 26.49 -4.38
N ASN A 130 -2.09 25.50 -5.10
CA ASN A 130 -2.91 25.74 -6.29
C ASN A 130 -4.40 25.94 -5.96
N GLY A 131 -4.73 26.21 -4.69
CA GLY A 131 -6.10 26.50 -4.25
C GLY A 131 -6.92 25.31 -3.81
N GLY A 132 -6.33 24.13 -3.76
CA GLY A 132 -7.00 22.91 -3.31
C GLY A 132 -8.13 22.48 -4.24
N ALA A 133 -8.04 22.80 -5.52
CA ALA A 133 -9.11 22.52 -6.50
C ALA A 133 -8.89 21.21 -7.24
#